data_cb13ccb80494c98e14d0182eadba2272
#
_entry.id   cb13ccb80494c98e14d0182eadba2272
#
_cell.length_a   1.000
_cell.length_b   1.000
_cell.length_c   1.000
_cell.angle_alpha   90.00
_cell.angle_beta   90.00
_cell.angle_gamma   90.00
#
_symmetry.space_group_name_H-M   'P 1'
#
loop_
_entity.id
_entity.type
_entity.pdbx_description
1 polymer ?
#
loop_
_entity_poly.entity_id
_entity_poly.type
_entity_poly.pdbx_seq_one_letter_code
_entity_poly.pdbx_strand_id
1 'polypeptide(L)'
;MSSFVADKIVMDGLTYDDVLLIPAYSEVLPKTVELKTKFSRNISLNVPFVTAAMDTVTESAMAIAIAREGGIGVIHKNMSIEDQARQVATVKRAENGMIYAPVTIRRGKTVKDALDMMAEYHIGGIPVVDDENHLVGIVTNRDLRFERHLDKLIDDVMTHENLVTTHIKTDLAAAADILQSNKIEKLPVVDSENHLVGLITYKDITKAKDKPMACKDEKGRLRVAAGVGVTFDTLDRMNALVEAGADAIVIDTAHGHSKFVIEKLREAKASFPNVDIVVGNVATGAAAKMLVDNGADAVKVGIGPGSICTTRVVAGVGVPQLSAVYDVYSALKGTGVPLIADGGLRYSGDVVKAIAAGGSSVMIGSLVAGTEESPGDTIIFNGRKFKSYRGMGSLEAMENGSKDRYFQAGTKDVKKLVPEGIAGRVPYKGTVQEVIYQLIGGLRSGMGYCGAGTIEDMHNAKFTRITNAGVLESHPHDITITSEAPNYSRPQ
;
A
#
# COMPACT_ATOMS: atom_id res chain seq x y z
N MET A 1 24.08 -17.26 -38.02
CA MET A 1 23.63 -17.56 -36.63
C MET A 1 23.04 -18.96 -36.64
N SER A 2 23.29 -19.79 -35.62
CA SER A 2 22.68 -21.12 -35.56
C SER A 2 21.17 -21.03 -35.44
N SER A 3 20.39 -22.01 -35.94
CA SER A 3 18.96 -22.09 -35.82
C SER A 3 18.49 -21.96 -34.37
N PHE A 4 19.29 -22.48 -33.42
CA PHE A 4 19.03 -22.36 -31.98
C PHE A 4 18.87 -20.90 -31.51
N VAL A 5 19.77 -19.99 -31.91
CA VAL A 5 19.70 -18.57 -31.51
C VAL A 5 18.47 -17.90 -32.09
N ALA A 6 18.13 -18.21 -33.33
CA ALA A 6 16.94 -17.64 -33.99
C ALA A 6 15.64 -18.14 -33.38
N ASP A 7 15.60 -19.42 -32.96
CA ASP A 7 14.35 -20.07 -32.52
C ASP A 7 14.11 -19.98 -31.00
N LYS A 8 15.18 -19.84 -30.19
CA LYS A 8 15.12 -19.98 -28.74
C LYS A 8 15.41 -18.68 -27.97
N ILE A 9 16.19 -17.76 -28.52
CA ILE A 9 16.48 -16.46 -27.90
C ILE A 9 15.57 -15.41 -28.51
N VAL A 10 14.48 -15.12 -27.82
CA VAL A 10 13.38 -14.28 -28.34
C VAL A 10 13.49 -12.82 -27.95
N MET A 11 14.35 -12.46 -26.97
CA MET A 11 14.56 -11.08 -26.55
C MET A 11 15.91 -10.86 -25.89
N ASP A 12 16.40 -9.62 -25.91
CA ASP A 12 17.50 -9.16 -25.05
C ASP A 12 16.96 -8.81 -23.67
N GLY A 13 17.47 -9.45 -22.62
CA GLY A 13 17.06 -9.21 -21.25
C GLY A 13 17.83 -8.05 -20.62
N LEU A 14 17.18 -6.90 -20.38
CA LEU A 14 17.77 -5.73 -19.75
C LEU A 14 17.22 -5.52 -18.33
N THR A 15 18.11 -5.27 -17.37
CA THR A 15 17.82 -4.81 -16.02
C THR A 15 17.85 -3.28 -15.96
N TYR A 16 17.55 -2.70 -14.81
CA TYR A 16 17.69 -1.24 -14.62
C TYR A 16 19.16 -0.78 -14.68
N ASP A 17 20.12 -1.67 -14.40
CA ASP A 17 21.55 -1.33 -14.48
C ASP A 17 22.10 -1.29 -15.92
N ASP A 18 21.43 -1.94 -16.86
CA ASP A 18 21.90 -2.01 -18.24
C ASP A 18 21.62 -0.72 -19.04
N VAL A 19 20.89 0.22 -18.46
CA VAL A 19 20.45 1.43 -19.15
C VAL A 19 20.54 2.68 -18.30
N LEU A 20 20.65 3.85 -18.97
CA LEU A 20 20.36 5.16 -18.41
C LEU A 20 19.31 5.86 -19.26
N LEU A 21 18.55 6.77 -18.65
CA LEU A 21 17.67 7.67 -19.38
C LEU A 21 18.47 8.78 -20.07
N ILE A 22 18.10 9.11 -21.30
CA ILE A 22 18.72 10.19 -22.04
C ILE A 22 18.04 11.51 -21.62
N PRO A 23 18.79 12.52 -21.14
CA PRO A 23 18.23 13.83 -20.87
C PRO A 23 17.61 14.43 -22.14
N ALA A 24 16.47 15.09 -21.98
CA ALA A 24 15.75 15.74 -23.07
C ALA A 24 15.56 17.24 -22.78
N TYR A 25 15.15 18.00 -23.80
CA TYR A 25 14.73 19.38 -23.60
C TYR A 25 13.59 19.42 -22.57
N SER A 26 13.69 20.31 -21.60
CA SER A 26 12.74 20.37 -20.49
C SER A 26 12.31 21.81 -20.21
N GLU A 27 11.01 22.02 -20.18
CA GLU A 27 10.35 23.22 -19.65
C GLU A 27 9.73 22.96 -18.26
N VAL A 28 10.00 21.78 -17.69
CA VAL A 28 9.40 21.28 -16.45
C VAL A 28 10.39 21.39 -15.31
N LEU A 29 9.96 22.00 -14.21
CA LEU A 29 10.76 22.01 -12.96
C LEU A 29 10.38 20.81 -12.09
N PRO A 30 11.33 20.17 -11.40
CA PRO A 30 11.05 19.02 -10.52
C PRO A 30 9.92 19.25 -9.51
N LYS A 31 9.76 20.50 -9.01
CA LYS A 31 8.70 20.87 -8.06
C LYS A 31 7.29 20.95 -8.66
N THR A 32 7.18 21.08 -9.99
CA THR A 32 5.89 21.28 -10.68
C THR A 32 5.35 20.02 -11.36
N VAL A 33 6.12 18.92 -11.38
CA VAL A 33 5.67 17.66 -11.97
C VAL A 33 4.53 17.02 -11.18
N GLU A 34 3.57 16.42 -11.89
CA GLU A 34 2.45 15.69 -11.32
C GLU A 34 2.81 14.19 -11.21
N LEU A 35 2.70 13.66 -9.99
CA LEU A 35 3.01 12.25 -9.69
C LEU A 35 1.77 11.36 -9.67
N LYS A 36 0.59 11.93 -9.91
CA LYS A 36 -0.66 11.18 -9.92
C LYS A 36 -0.64 10.12 -11.00
N THR A 37 -1.08 8.92 -10.63
CA THR A 37 -1.05 7.74 -11.49
C THR A 37 -2.15 6.75 -11.15
N LYS A 38 -2.13 5.56 -11.78
CA LYS A 38 -3.08 4.48 -11.54
C LYS A 38 -2.44 3.32 -10.78
N PHE A 39 -3.17 2.79 -9.79
CA PHE A 39 -2.92 1.48 -9.18
C PHE A 39 -3.65 0.37 -9.94
N SER A 40 -4.90 0.62 -10.23
CA SER A 40 -5.78 -0.27 -11.00
C SER A 40 -6.71 0.57 -11.88
N ARG A 41 -7.56 -0.06 -12.67
CA ARG A 41 -8.46 0.62 -13.60
C ARG A 41 -9.24 1.77 -12.96
N ASN A 42 -9.75 1.56 -11.74
CA ASN A 42 -10.61 2.52 -11.05
C ASN A 42 -9.93 3.23 -9.86
N ILE A 43 -8.72 2.80 -9.44
CA ILE A 43 -8.02 3.38 -8.29
C ILE A 43 -6.83 4.21 -8.76
N SER A 44 -6.85 5.48 -8.40
CA SER A 44 -5.73 6.40 -8.61
C SER A 44 -4.89 6.54 -7.34
N LEU A 45 -3.59 6.78 -7.52
CA LEU A 45 -2.61 7.12 -6.49
C LEU A 45 -2.13 8.56 -6.70
N ASN A 46 -1.74 9.22 -5.63
CA ASN A 46 -1.13 10.55 -5.68
C ASN A 46 0.41 10.49 -5.86
N VAL A 47 1.02 9.35 -5.53
CA VAL A 47 2.41 9.00 -5.84
C VAL A 47 2.49 7.55 -6.30
N PRO A 48 3.42 7.16 -7.19
CA PRO A 48 3.42 5.85 -7.84
C PRO A 48 4.01 4.72 -6.99
N PHE A 49 3.78 4.72 -5.67
CA PHE A 49 4.38 3.74 -4.76
C PHE A 49 3.35 2.80 -4.16
N VAL A 50 3.64 1.50 -4.26
CA VAL A 50 2.86 0.40 -3.68
C VAL A 50 3.77 -0.40 -2.76
N THR A 51 3.38 -0.70 -1.51
CA THR A 51 4.19 -1.56 -0.64
C THR A 51 3.80 -3.02 -0.79
N ALA A 52 4.82 -3.90 -0.82
CA ALA A 52 4.66 -5.30 -1.20
C ALA A 52 3.91 -6.13 -0.17
N ALA A 53 3.12 -7.10 -0.64
CA ALA A 53 2.35 -8.05 0.17
C ALA A 53 3.25 -9.11 0.82
N MET A 54 4.17 -8.68 1.69
CA MET A 54 5.14 -9.53 2.36
C MET A 54 5.03 -9.38 3.88
N ASP A 55 5.19 -10.48 4.61
CA ASP A 55 5.00 -10.55 6.06
C ASP A 55 6.06 -9.80 6.89
N THR A 56 7.10 -9.29 6.24
CA THR A 56 8.10 -8.38 6.83
C THR A 56 8.05 -6.98 6.21
N VAL A 57 7.01 -6.65 5.43
CA VAL A 57 6.88 -5.35 4.76
C VAL A 57 5.56 -4.64 5.07
N THR A 58 4.42 -5.28 4.81
CA THR A 58 3.12 -4.57 4.84
C THR A 58 2.08 -5.22 5.73
N GLU A 59 1.89 -4.63 6.89
CA GLU A 59 0.71 -4.73 7.74
C GLU A 59 0.06 -3.34 7.90
N SER A 60 -0.91 -3.19 8.80
CA SER A 60 -1.69 -1.95 8.93
C SER A 60 -0.84 -0.71 9.17
N ALA A 61 0.23 -0.78 9.97
CA ALA A 61 1.11 0.36 10.22
C ALA A 61 1.77 0.89 8.93
N MET A 62 2.36 0.00 8.14
CA MET A 62 2.95 0.33 6.84
C MET A 62 1.89 0.81 5.84
N ALA A 63 0.74 0.14 5.77
CA ALA A 63 -0.34 0.52 4.86
C ALA A 63 -0.91 1.91 5.17
N ILE A 64 -1.04 2.28 6.45
CA ILE A 64 -1.41 3.62 6.88
C ILE A 64 -0.34 4.64 6.47
N ALA A 65 0.93 4.35 6.75
CA ALA A 65 2.02 5.26 6.47
C ALA A 65 2.15 5.56 4.97
N ILE A 66 2.16 4.53 4.12
CA ILE A 66 2.27 4.73 2.66
C ILE A 66 1.04 5.41 2.06
N ALA A 67 -0.17 5.13 2.57
CA ALA A 67 -1.38 5.79 2.10
C ALA A 67 -1.38 7.29 2.47
N ARG A 68 -0.83 7.68 3.62
CA ARG A 68 -0.62 9.08 4.02
C ARG A 68 0.34 9.82 3.09
N GLU A 69 1.34 9.13 2.57
CA GLU A 69 2.27 9.69 1.58
C GLU A 69 1.73 9.67 0.14
N GLY A 70 0.50 9.15 -0.07
CA GLY A 70 -0.20 9.18 -1.37
C GLY A 70 -0.11 7.90 -2.18
N GLY A 71 0.54 6.86 -1.67
CA GLY A 71 0.60 5.51 -2.25
C GLY A 71 -0.48 4.57 -1.71
N ILE A 72 -0.25 3.27 -1.82
CA ILE A 72 -1.15 2.23 -1.28
C ILE A 72 -0.35 1.04 -0.74
N GLY A 73 -0.79 0.47 0.38
CA GLY A 73 -0.23 -0.76 0.93
C GLY A 73 -1.06 -1.98 0.54
N VAL A 74 -0.37 -3.10 0.28
CA VAL A 74 -1.01 -4.40 0.07
C VAL A 74 -0.77 -5.27 1.31
N ILE A 75 -1.81 -5.48 2.13
CA ILE A 75 -1.73 -6.33 3.33
C ILE A 75 -1.48 -7.77 2.90
N HIS A 76 -0.44 -8.39 3.47
CA HIS A 76 -0.09 -9.78 3.14
C HIS A 76 -1.10 -10.79 3.67
N LYS A 77 -1.15 -11.98 3.05
CA LYS A 77 -2.08 -13.06 3.42
C LYS A 77 -1.52 -14.10 4.41
N ASN A 78 -0.27 -13.93 4.86
CA ASN A 78 0.42 -14.90 5.72
C ASN A 78 -0.05 -14.79 7.18
N MET A 79 -1.37 -14.85 7.35
CA MET A 79 -2.12 -14.77 8.61
C MET A 79 -3.53 -15.34 8.40
N SER A 80 -4.32 -15.47 9.49
CA SER A 80 -5.73 -15.90 9.38
C SER A 80 -6.57 -14.92 8.56
N ILE A 81 -7.74 -15.37 8.09
CA ILE A 81 -8.69 -14.50 7.37
C ILE A 81 -9.13 -13.35 8.26
N GLU A 82 -9.45 -13.65 9.52
CA GLU A 82 -9.92 -12.70 10.52
C GLU A 82 -8.84 -11.65 10.85
N ASP A 83 -7.58 -12.07 10.98
CA ASP A 83 -6.47 -11.15 11.25
C ASP A 83 -6.23 -10.22 10.07
N GLN A 84 -6.23 -10.74 8.84
CA GLN A 84 -6.05 -9.93 7.66
C GLN A 84 -7.19 -8.91 7.48
N ALA A 85 -8.44 -9.33 7.71
CA ALA A 85 -9.61 -8.44 7.69
C ALA A 85 -9.50 -7.36 8.79
N ARG A 86 -9.01 -7.71 9.98
CA ARG A 86 -8.75 -6.76 11.07
C ARG A 86 -7.69 -5.72 10.69
N GLN A 87 -6.61 -6.14 10.02
CA GLN A 87 -5.57 -5.23 9.50
C GLN A 87 -6.18 -4.23 8.51
N VAL A 88 -6.98 -4.69 7.55
CA VAL A 88 -7.70 -3.82 6.60
C VAL A 88 -8.61 -2.84 7.33
N ALA A 89 -9.45 -3.33 8.24
CA ALA A 89 -10.35 -2.48 9.03
C ALA A 89 -9.60 -1.43 9.87
N THR A 90 -8.40 -1.76 10.36
CA THR A 90 -7.52 -0.83 11.08
C THR A 90 -7.07 0.31 10.17
N VAL A 91 -6.68 0.03 8.92
CA VAL A 91 -6.32 1.08 7.95
C VAL A 91 -7.52 1.96 7.63
N LYS A 92 -8.70 1.36 7.38
CA LYS A 92 -9.92 2.10 7.06
C LYS A 92 -10.40 3.01 8.19
N ARG A 93 -10.06 2.70 9.44
CA ARG A 93 -10.38 3.52 10.63
C ARG A 93 -9.31 4.54 10.99
N ALA A 94 -8.09 4.43 10.45
CA ALA A 94 -6.96 5.28 10.83
C ALA A 94 -7.14 6.77 10.49
N GLU A 95 -7.81 7.06 9.39
CA GLU A 95 -8.20 8.42 8.99
C GLU A 95 -9.58 8.37 8.35
N ASN A 96 -10.54 8.93 9.04
CA ASN A 96 -11.87 9.20 8.53
C ASN A 96 -12.08 10.71 8.57
N GLY A 97 -12.52 11.29 7.46
CA GLY A 97 -13.02 12.67 7.51
C GLY A 97 -14.25 12.76 8.43
N MET A 98 -15.00 11.65 8.55
CA MET A 98 -16.08 11.43 9.49
C MET A 98 -16.03 9.97 9.94
N ILE A 99 -16.12 9.72 11.23
CA ILE A 99 -16.26 8.38 11.80
C ILE A 99 -17.67 7.92 11.55
N TYR A 100 -17.89 7.01 10.61
CA TYR A 100 -19.18 6.36 10.39
C TYR A 100 -19.45 5.32 11.50
N ALA A 101 -20.68 5.24 12.01
CA ALA A 101 -21.05 4.38 13.14
C ALA A 101 -20.04 4.52 14.33
N PRO A 102 -19.96 5.71 14.95
CA PRO A 102 -19.07 5.94 16.09
C PRO A 102 -19.45 5.06 17.26
N VAL A 103 -18.51 4.82 18.17
CA VAL A 103 -18.83 4.20 19.47
C VAL A 103 -19.80 5.09 20.19
N THR A 104 -20.95 4.53 20.61
CA THR A 104 -22.02 5.23 21.32
C THR A 104 -22.25 4.62 22.68
N ILE A 105 -22.82 5.40 23.59
CA ILE A 105 -23.31 4.92 24.87
C ILE A 105 -24.80 5.26 25.02
N ARG A 106 -25.58 4.37 25.61
CA ARG A 106 -27.02 4.58 25.83
C ARG A 106 -27.28 5.39 27.09
N ARG A 107 -28.36 6.12 27.09
CA ARG A 107 -28.87 6.78 28.30
C ARG A 107 -28.99 5.82 29.47
N GLY A 108 -28.93 6.34 30.70
CA GLY A 108 -29.06 5.55 31.93
C GLY A 108 -27.78 4.73 32.28
N LYS A 109 -26.71 4.82 31.51
CA LYS A 109 -25.40 4.27 31.86
C LYS A 109 -24.69 5.19 32.84
N THR A 110 -23.65 4.67 33.52
CA THR A 110 -22.91 5.42 34.53
C THR A 110 -21.66 6.11 33.98
N VAL A 111 -21.12 7.06 34.72
CA VAL A 111 -19.83 7.68 34.45
C VAL A 111 -18.74 6.65 34.34
N LYS A 112 -18.78 5.57 35.18
CA LYS A 112 -17.86 4.47 35.10
C LYS A 112 -17.92 3.75 33.76
N ASP A 113 -19.13 3.42 33.28
CA ASP A 113 -19.32 2.75 31.99
C ASP A 113 -18.70 3.59 30.84
N ALA A 114 -18.90 4.92 30.88
CA ALA A 114 -18.34 5.83 29.89
C ALA A 114 -16.80 5.87 29.94
N LEU A 115 -16.21 5.92 31.13
CA LEU A 115 -14.74 5.90 31.30
C LEU A 115 -14.12 4.58 30.84
N ASP A 116 -14.76 3.45 31.19
CA ASP A 116 -14.30 2.11 30.78
C ASP A 116 -14.33 1.99 29.25
N MET A 117 -15.40 2.44 28.59
CA MET A 117 -15.49 2.48 27.13
C MET A 117 -14.45 3.43 26.51
N MET A 118 -14.24 4.62 27.10
CA MET A 118 -13.21 5.54 26.59
C MET A 118 -11.80 4.94 26.67
N ALA A 119 -11.51 4.19 27.75
CA ALA A 119 -10.24 3.49 27.91
C ALA A 119 -10.09 2.32 26.93
N GLU A 120 -11.13 1.48 26.79
CA GLU A 120 -11.13 0.32 25.88
C GLU A 120 -10.93 0.74 24.42
N TYR A 121 -11.66 1.75 23.96
CA TYR A 121 -11.62 2.22 22.57
C TYR A 121 -10.60 3.33 22.31
N HIS A 122 -9.85 3.77 23.33
CA HIS A 122 -8.87 4.87 23.25
C HIS A 122 -9.45 6.18 22.68
N ILE A 123 -10.67 6.53 23.10
CA ILE A 123 -11.39 7.71 22.63
C ILE A 123 -11.66 8.71 23.76
N GLY A 124 -11.70 9.99 23.43
CA GLY A 124 -11.87 11.08 24.41
C GLY A 124 -13.29 11.67 24.42
N GLY A 125 -14.30 10.95 23.94
CA GLY A 125 -15.71 11.34 24.01
C GLY A 125 -16.59 10.46 23.17
N ILE A 126 -17.81 10.26 23.63
CA ILE A 126 -18.78 9.30 23.14
C ILE A 126 -20.12 10.00 22.95
N PRO A 127 -20.75 9.95 21.76
CA PRO A 127 -22.14 10.35 21.59
C PRO A 127 -23.06 9.49 22.44
N VAL A 128 -24.06 10.13 23.07
CA VAL A 128 -25.09 9.45 23.85
C VAL A 128 -26.34 9.34 22.99
N VAL A 129 -26.89 8.13 22.89
CA VAL A 129 -28.09 7.86 22.07
C VAL A 129 -29.18 7.17 22.89
N ASP A 130 -30.42 7.27 22.42
CA ASP A 130 -31.55 6.49 22.93
C ASP A 130 -31.59 5.08 22.29
N ASP A 131 -32.67 4.33 22.57
CA ASP A 131 -32.82 2.97 22.04
C ASP A 131 -33.09 2.91 20.54
N GLU A 132 -33.53 4.02 19.95
CA GLU A 132 -33.82 4.18 18.52
C GLU A 132 -32.65 4.84 17.74
N ASN A 133 -31.52 5.04 18.42
CA ASN A 133 -30.28 5.67 17.87
C ASN A 133 -30.45 7.19 17.61
N HIS A 134 -31.40 7.87 18.20
CA HIS A 134 -31.44 9.35 18.16
C HIS A 134 -30.32 9.90 19.05
N LEU A 135 -29.66 10.94 18.57
CA LEU A 135 -28.65 11.64 19.35
C LEU A 135 -29.31 12.46 20.46
N VAL A 136 -28.98 12.16 21.71
CA VAL A 136 -29.53 12.86 22.90
C VAL A 136 -28.49 13.68 23.65
N GLY A 137 -27.19 13.45 23.40
CA GLY A 137 -26.13 14.20 24.04
C GLY A 137 -24.73 13.71 23.60
N ILE A 138 -23.75 14.31 24.23
CA ILE A 138 -22.34 13.84 24.09
C ILE A 138 -21.65 13.93 25.45
N VAL A 139 -20.86 12.91 25.80
CA VAL A 139 -20.01 12.93 26.99
C VAL A 139 -18.55 12.88 26.56
N THR A 140 -17.72 13.75 27.12
CA THR A 140 -16.31 13.92 26.75
C THR A 140 -15.40 13.88 27.98
N ASN A 141 -14.08 13.72 27.75
CA ASN A 141 -13.08 13.83 28.82
C ASN A 141 -13.17 15.15 29.59
N ARG A 142 -13.69 16.22 28.99
CA ARG A 142 -13.88 17.52 29.66
C ARG A 142 -14.98 17.42 30.71
N ASP A 143 -16.07 16.73 30.40
CA ASP A 143 -17.22 16.55 31.28
C ASP A 143 -16.89 15.63 32.46
N LEU A 144 -16.03 14.61 32.23
CA LEU A 144 -15.66 13.60 33.22
C LEU A 144 -14.40 13.90 34.02
N ARG A 145 -13.57 14.88 33.61
CA ARG A 145 -12.23 15.13 34.18
C ARG A 145 -12.21 15.30 35.70
N PHE A 146 -13.21 15.94 36.25
CA PHE A 146 -13.30 16.26 37.66
C PHE A 146 -14.46 15.55 38.38
N GLU A 147 -15.21 14.68 37.66
CA GLU A 147 -16.29 13.91 38.28
C GLU A 147 -15.70 12.80 39.17
N ARG A 148 -16.15 12.76 40.42
CA ARG A 148 -15.67 11.81 41.43
C ARG A 148 -16.66 10.70 41.72
N HIS A 149 -17.91 10.87 41.33
CA HIS A 149 -19.01 9.93 41.56
C HIS A 149 -19.21 9.07 40.33
N LEU A 150 -18.53 7.90 40.31
CA LEU A 150 -18.49 6.97 39.17
C LEU A 150 -19.84 6.26 38.90
N ASP A 151 -20.70 6.22 39.90
CA ASP A 151 -22.06 5.68 39.88
C ASP A 151 -23.12 6.67 39.38
N LYS A 152 -22.75 7.94 39.20
CA LYS A 152 -23.64 8.97 38.65
C LYS A 152 -23.99 8.62 37.20
N LEU A 153 -25.25 8.95 36.82
CA LEU A 153 -25.72 8.71 35.45
C LEU A 153 -25.04 9.67 34.45
N ILE A 154 -24.75 9.21 33.26
CA ILE A 154 -24.18 10.05 32.18
C ILE A 154 -25.18 11.17 31.79
N ASP A 155 -26.45 10.94 31.92
CA ASP A 155 -27.51 11.93 31.68
C ASP A 155 -27.34 13.22 32.50
N ASP A 156 -26.74 13.12 33.70
CA ASP A 156 -26.52 14.27 34.61
C ASP A 156 -25.20 15.01 34.31
N VAL A 157 -24.32 14.45 33.46
CA VAL A 157 -22.98 15.02 33.18
C VAL A 157 -22.74 15.28 31.70
N MET A 158 -23.51 14.67 30.80
CA MET A 158 -23.39 14.88 29.36
C MET A 158 -23.80 16.30 28.94
N THR A 159 -23.22 16.78 27.85
CA THR A 159 -23.73 17.97 27.15
C THR A 159 -24.96 17.58 26.34
N HIS A 160 -26.11 18.10 26.65
CA HIS A 160 -27.40 17.89 25.97
C HIS A 160 -28.11 19.19 25.58
N GLU A 161 -27.92 20.26 26.34
CA GLU A 161 -28.40 21.59 25.99
C GLU A 161 -27.51 22.25 24.94
N ASN A 162 -28.13 22.86 23.92
CA ASN A 162 -27.42 23.50 22.80
C ASN A 162 -26.43 22.59 22.11
N LEU A 163 -26.77 21.31 21.96
CA LEU A 163 -25.89 20.31 21.29
C LEU A 163 -25.66 20.71 19.85
N VAL A 164 -24.40 20.96 19.51
CA VAL A 164 -23.98 21.34 18.17
C VAL A 164 -23.85 20.09 17.32
N THR A 165 -24.61 20.02 16.24
CA THR A 165 -24.61 18.90 15.28
C THR A 165 -24.44 19.40 13.85
N THR A 166 -24.19 18.50 12.92
CA THR A 166 -24.18 18.77 11.49
C THR A 166 -24.79 17.60 10.69
N HIS A 167 -24.91 17.75 9.36
CA HIS A 167 -25.53 16.76 8.50
C HIS A 167 -24.48 16.06 7.59
N ILE A 168 -24.84 14.90 7.03
CA ILE A 168 -23.97 14.04 6.19
C ILE A 168 -23.26 14.78 5.03
N LYS A 169 -23.86 15.84 4.51
CA LYS A 169 -23.33 16.62 3.38
C LYS A 169 -22.32 17.70 3.76
N THR A 170 -22.02 17.86 5.05
CA THR A 170 -21.06 18.88 5.52
C THR A 170 -19.64 18.45 5.16
N ASP A 171 -18.94 19.28 4.41
CA ASP A 171 -17.51 19.04 4.12
C ASP A 171 -16.63 19.36 5.34
N LEU A 172 -15.37 18.91 5.30
CA LEU A 172 -14.44 19.08 6.42
C LEU A 172 -14.08 20.54 6.69
N ALA A 173 -14.16 21.45 5.70
CA ALA A 173 -13.88 22.86 5.90
C ALA A 173 -15.04 23.51 6.69
N ALA A 174 -16.27 23.27 6.28
CA ALA A 174 -17.46 23.72 7.02
C ALA A 174 -17.52 23.10 8.43
N ALA A 175 -17.17 21.82 8.59
CA ALA A 175 -17.07 21.19 9.90
C ALA A 175 -16.00 21.86 10.79
N ALA A 176 -14.85 22.26 10.22
CA ALA A 176 -13.80 22.99 10.93
C ALA A 176 -14.31 24.34 11.45
N ASP A 177 -15.06 25.07 10.63
CA ASP A 177 -15.64 26.37 11.02
C ASP A 177 -16.67 26.20 12.15
N ILE A 178 -17.49 25.15 12.09
CA ILE A 178 -18.45 24.83 13.16
C ILE A 178 -17.72 24.49 14.47
N LEU A 179 -16.72 23.62 14.43
CA LEU A 179 -15.91 23.24 15.59
C LEU A 179 -15.21 24.46 16.21
N GLN A 180 -14.62 25.32 15.39
CA GLN A 180 -13.94 26.53 15.82
C GLN A 180 -14.88 27.56 16.45
N SER A 181 -15.99 27.86 15.77
CA SER A 181 -16.98 28.86 16.22
C SER A 181 -17.62 28.47 17.55
N ASN A 182 -17.83 27.16 17.76
CA ASN A 182 -18.46 26.65 18.99
C ASN A 182 -17.42 26.19 20.04
N LYS A 183 -16.10 26.27 19.75
CA LYS A 183 -15.01 25.85 20.63
C LYS A 183 -15.14 24.41 21.12
N ILE A 184 -15.59 23.51 20.23
CA ILE A 184 -15.76 22.09 20.48
C ILE A 184 -14.76 21.27 19.68
N GLU A 185 -14.44 20.05 20.13
CA GLU A 185 -13.50 19.14 19.48
C GLU A 185 -14.17 17.99 18.73
N LYS A 186 -15.48 17.80 18.95
CA LYS A 186 -16.27 16.72 18.39
C LYS A 186 -17.60 17.25 17.91
N LEU A 187 -17.96 16.88 16.69
CA LEU A 187 -19.16 17.32 16.00
C LEU A 187 -19.95 16.08 15.56
N PRO A 188 -21.03 15.72 16.28
CA PRO A 188 -21.92 14.65 15.86
C PRO A 188 -22.59 15.00 14.52
N VAL A 189 -22.71 14.00 13.66
CA VAL A 189 -23.38 14.09 12.37
C VAL A 189 -24.67 13.30 12.44
N VAL A 190 -25.78 13.94 12.12
CA VAL A 190 -27.12 13.36 12.18
C VAL A 190 -27.82 13.40 10.82
N ASP A 191 -28.82 12.54 10.66
CA ASP A 191 -29.73 12.60 9.52
C ASP A 191 -30.90 13.57 9.77
N SER A 192 -31.90 13.60 8.88
CA SER A 192 -33.08 14.47 8.98
C SER A 192 -34.02 14.11 10.16
N GLU A 193 -33.91 12.90 10.70
CA GLU A 193 -34.71 12.38 11.82
C GLU A 193 -33.93 12.38 13.13
N ASN A 194 -32.72 13.01 13.16
CA ASN A 194 -31.82 13.09 14.30
C ASN A 194 -31.15 11.75 14.70
N HIS A 195 -31.16 10.74 13.84
CA HIS A 195 -30.35 9.56 14.12
C HIS A 195 -28.87 9.88 13.95
N LEU A 196 -28.04 9.36 14.84
CA LEU A 196 -26.59 9.50 14.75
C LEU A 196 -26.04 8.67 13.61
N VAL A 197 -25.44 9.33 12.62
CA VAL A 197 -24.82 8.68 11.45
C VAL A 197 -23.31 8.80 11.44
N GLY A 198 -22.73 9.71 12.22
CA GLY A 198 -21.29 9.87 12.27
C GLY A 198 -20.80 10.84 13.34
N LEU A 199 -19.49 10.96 13.43
CA LEU A 199 -18.78 11.88 14.32
C LEU A 199 -17.56 12.46 13.59
N ILE A 200 -17.45 13.78 13.52
CA ILE A 200 -16.25 14.48 13.02
C ILE A 200 -15.49 15.00 14.24
N THR A 201 -14.16 14.80 14.25
CA THR A 201 -13.32 15.33 15.33
C THR A 201 -12.31 16.35 14.81
N TYR A 202 -11.87 17.25 15.69
CA TYR A 202 -10.78 18.19 15.38
C TYR A 202 -9.50 17.47 14.89
N LYS A 203 -9.20 16.30 15.49
CA LYS A 203 -8.04 15.49 15.09
C LYS A 203 -8.13 15.02 13.64
N ASP A 204 -9.32 14.67 13.15
CA ASP A 204 -9.53 14.20 11.78
C ASP A 204 -9.30 15.35 10.77
N ILE A 205 -9.76 16.55 11.12
CA ILE A 205 -9.53 17.76 10.31
C ILE A 205 -8.05 18.13 10.26
N THR A 206 -7.36 18.09 11.41
CA THR A 206 -5.93 18.42 11.48
C THR A 206 -5.11 17.42 10.65
N LYS A 207 -5.35 16.13 10.81
CA LYS A 207 -4.70 15.09 10.02
C LYS A 207 -4.93 15.27 8.50
N ALA A 208 -6.12 15.68 8.10
CA ALA A 208 -6.43 15.92 6.69
C ALA A 208 -5.64 17.11 6.12
N LYS A 209 -5.40 18.16 6.93
CA LYS A 209 -4.55 19.31 6.56
C LYS A 209 -3.07 18.97 6.51
N ASP A 210 -2.59 18.13 7.45
CA ASP A 210 -1.18 17.75 7.56
C ASP A 210 -0.73 16.81 6.42
N LYS A 211 -1.65 16.04 5.84
CA LYS A 211 -1.37 15.04 4.79
C LYS A 211 -2.26 15.23 3.56
N PRO A 212 -2.11 16.34 2.81
CA PRO A 212 -2.97 16.65 1.66
C PRO A 212 -2.80 15.67 0.49
N MET A 213 -1.66 14.97 0.43
CA MET A 213 -1.38 13.98 -0.61
C MET A 213 -1.90 12.58 -0.26
N ALA A 214 -2.52 12.38 0.92
CA ALA A 214 -2.98 11.06 1.34
C ALA A 214 -3.93 10.43 0.30
N CYS A 215 -3.69 9.14 0.01
CA CYS A 215 -4.51 8.36 -0.90
C CYS A 215 -5.78 7.91 -0.19
N LYS A 216 -6.91 8.54 -0.51
CA LYS A 216 -8.19 8.34 0.16
C LYS A 216 -9.28 7.87 -0.81
N ASP A 217 -10.23 7.14 -0.28
CA ASP A 217 -11.47 6.78 -0.98
C ASP A 217 -12.47 7.96 -0.97
N GLU A 218 -13.61 7.77 -1.61
CA GLU A 218 -14.69 8.77 -1.73
C GLU A 218 -15.32 9.14 -0.37
N LYS A 219 -15.12 8.30 0.66
CA LYS A 219 -15.56 8.54 2.04
C LYS A 219 -14.46 9.19 2.90
N GLY A 220 -13.33 9.59 2.30
CA GLY A 220 -12.21 10.21 3.00
C GLY A 220 -11.35 9.24 3.82
N ARG A 221 -11.54 7.91 3.67
CA ARG A 221 -10.76 6.89 4.37
C ARG A 221 -9.52 6.52 3.56
N LEU A 222 -8.42 6.18 4.24
CA LEU A 222 -7.21 5.72 3.57
C LEU A 222 -7.50 4.49 2.70
N ARG A 223 -6.92 4.46 1.50
CA ARG A 223 -7.01 3.30 0.62
C ARG A 223 -6.05 2.21 1.03
N VAL A 224 -6.50 0.96 0.91
CA VAL A 224 -5.72 -0.24 1.21
C VAL A 224 -6.13 -1.37 0.27
N ALA A 225 -5.14 -2.11 -0.21
CA ALA A 225 -5.35 -3.36 -0.93
C ALA A 225 -4.97 -4.56 -0.05
N ALA A 226 -5.44 -5.75 -0.40
CA ALA A 226 -5.13 -6.96 0.33
C ALA A 226 -4.78 -8.12 -0.61
N GLY A 227 -3.73 -8.86 -0.27
CA GLY A 227 -3.24 -10.01 -1.02
C GLY A 227 -4.05 -11.28 -0.72
N VAL A 228 -4.33 -12.06 -1.77
CA VAL A 228 -4.91 -13.41 -1.67
C VAL A 228 -4.12 -14.38 -2.55
N GLY A 229 -4.26 -15.68 -2.29
CA GLY A 229 -3.71 -16.74 -3.13
C GLY A 229 -4.72 -17.32 -4.10
N VAL A 230 -4.46 -18.57 -4.55
CA VAL A 230 -5.35 -19.37 -5.40
C VAL A 230 -5.70 -20.69 -4.71
N THR A 231 -6.09 -20.62 -3.45
CA THR A 231 -6.47 -21.72 -2.59
C THR A 231 -8.00 -21.92 -2.59
N PHE A 232 -8.48 -22.99 -1.92
CA PHE A 232 -9.90 -23.28 -1.81
C PHE A 232 -10.68 -22.19 -1.04
N ASP A 233 -10.02 -21.54 -0.05
CA ASP A 233 -10.59 -20.50 0.82
C ASP A 233 -10.45 -19.08 0.26
N THR A 234 -9.99 -18.93 -0.98
CA THR A 234 -9.71 -17.60 -1.58
C THR A 234 -10.96 -16.71 -1.60
N LEU A 235 -12.13 -17.25 -1.98
CA LEU A 235 -13.35 -16.44 -2.06
C LEU A 235 -13.88 -16.06 -0.67
N ASP A 236 -13.77 -16.94 0.32
CA ASP A 236 -14.13 -16.62 1.72
C ASP A 236 -13.24 -15.52 2.27
N ARG A 237 -11.94 -15.59 2.01
CA ARG A 237 -10.98 -14.54 2.36
C ARG A 237 -11.30 -13.22 1.67
N MET A 238 -11.59 -13.26 0.36
CA MET A 238 -11.99 -12.05 -0.39
C MET A 238 -13.25 -11.42 0.20
N ASN A 239 -14.25 -12.22 0.55
CA ASN A 239 -15.49 -11.72 1.16
C ASN A 239 -15.19 -10.97 2.46
N ALA A 240 -14.43 -11.57 3.38
CA ALA A 240 -14.06 -10.94 4.64
C ALA A 240 -13.24 -9.63 4.44
N LEU A 241 -12.35 -9.60 3.45
CA LEU A 241 -11.55 -8.42 3.12
C LEU A 241 -12.40 -7.28 2.52
N VAL A 242 -13.33 -7.61 1.64
CA VAL A 242 -14.26 -6.64 1.03
C VAL A 242 -15.21 -6.08 2.09
N GLU A 243 -15.75 -6.91 2.97
CA GLU A 243 -16.58 -6.47 4.11
C GLU A 243 -15.78 -5.57 5.08
N ALA A 244 -14.50 -5.86 5.31
CA ALA A 244 -13.59 -5.00 6.09
C ALA A 244 -13.25 -3.68 5.38
N GLY A 245 -13.59 -3.53 4.09
CA GLY A 245 -13.45 -2.32 3.29
C GLY A 245 -12.19 -2.25 2.44
N ALA A 246 -11.56 -3.35 2.07
CA ALA A 246 -10.45 -3.34 1.10
C ALA A 246 -10.89 -2.69 -0.22
N ASP A 247 -10.07 -1.78 -0.73
CA ASP A 247 -10.37 -1.05 -1.98
C ASP A 247 -10.06 -1.89 -3.22
N ALA A 248 -9.08 -2.80 -3.11
CA ALA A 248 -8.73 -3.74 -4.17
C ALA A 248 -8.21 -5.05 -3.59
N ILE A 249 -8.33 -6.12 -4.37
CA ILE A 249 -7.75 -7.43 -4.07
C ILE A 249 -6.59 -7.70 -5.02
N VAL A 250 -5.51 -8.26 -4.49
CA VAL A 250 -4.33 -8.65 -5.26
C VAL A 250 -4.19 -10.18 -5.24
N ILE A 251 -4.48 -10.83 -6.37
CA ILE A 251 -4.17 -12.25 -6.55
C ILE A 251 -2.66 -12.35 -6.78
N ASP A 252 -1.94 -12.75 -5.73
CA ASP A 252 -0.48 -12.67 -5.66
C ASP A 252 0.15 -14.07 -5.70
N THR A 253 0.73 -14.44 -6.84
CA THR A 253 1.31 -15.76 -7.10
C THR A 253 2.72 -15.65 -7.68
N ALA A 254 3.51 -16.73 -7.58
CA ALA A 254 4.84 -16.79 -8.22
C ALA A 254 4.75 -16.83 -9.75
N HIS A 255 3.64 -17.31 -10.31
CA HIS A 255 3.41 -17.42 -11.75
C HIS A 255 1.94 -17.17 -12.10
N GLY A 256 1.62 -15.92 -12.45
CA GLY A 256 0.25 -15.50 -12.79
C GLY A 256 -0.28 -16.08 -14.11
N HIS A 257 0.61 -16.47 -15.04
CA HIS A 257 0.24 -17.03 -16.32
C HIS A 257 -0.03 -18.54 -16.21
N SER A 258 -0.95 -18.93 -15.34
CA SER A 258 -1.32 -20.33 -15.13
C SER A 258 -2.84 -20.50 -15.16
N LYS A 259 -3.29 -21.70 -15.56
CA LYS A 259 -4.70 -22.05 -15.64
C LYS A 259 -5.46 -21.76 -14.33
N PHE A 260 -4.89 -22.17 -13.21
CA PHE A 260 -5.52 -22.00 -11.89
C PHE A 260 -5.70 -20.53 -11.49
N VAL A 261 -4.74 -19.68 -11.84
CA VAL A 261 -4.83 -18.22 -11.57
C VAL A 261 -5.92 -17.59 -12.43
N ILE A 262 -5.99 -17.96 -13.71
CA ILE A 262 -7.02 -17.44 -14.65
C ILE A 262 -8.41 -17.88 -14.24
N GLU A 263 -8.59 -19.15 -13.85
CA GLU A 263 -9.87 -19.67 -13.35
C GLU A 263 -10.29 -18.92 -12.05
N LYS A 264 -9.36 -18.74 -11.11
CA LYS A 264 -9.62 -17.99 -9.87
C LYS A 264 -9.94 -16.52 -10.13
N LEU A 265 -9.29 -15.89 -11.09
CA LEU A 265 -9.60 -14.51 -11.51
C LEU A 265 -11.04 -14.41 -12.04
N ARG A 266 -11.46 -15.33 -12.89
CA ARG A 266 -12.84 -15.35 -13.41
C ARG A 266 -13.87 -15.53 -12.29
N GLU A 267 -13.65 -16.48 -11.38
CA GLU A 267 -14.50 -16.70 -10.21
C GLU A 267 -14.58 -15.44 -9.34
N ALA A 268 -13.45 -14.82 -9.06
CA ALA A 268 -13.34 -13.61 -8.26
C ALA A 268 -14.10 -12.43 -8.91
N LYS A 269 -13.93 -12.21 -10.22
CA LYS A 269 -14.65 -11.13 -10.94
C LYS A 269 -16.15 -11.39 -11.02
N ALA A 270 -16.58 -12.65 -11.13
CA ALA A 270 -18.00 -13.01 -11.11
C ALA A 270 -18.63 -12.76 -9.72
N SER A 271 -17.90 -13.07 -8.64
CA SER A 271 -18.39 -12.90 -7.26
C SER A 271 -18.31 -11.44 -6.77
N PHE A 272 -17.31 -10.68 -7.24
CA PHE A 272 -17.03 -9.30 -6.79
C PHE A 272 -16.86 -8.34 -7.99
N PRO A 273 -17.91 -8.09 -8.79
CA PRO A 273 -17.81 -7.33 -10.05
C PRO A 273 -17.37 -5.86 -9.84
N ASN A 274 -17.63 -5.29 -8.67
CA ASN A 274 -17.33 -3.90 -8.33
C ASN A 274 -15.98 -3.72 -7.61
N VAL A 275 -15.22 -4.80 -7.39
CA VAL A 275 -13.92 -4.75 -6.73
C VAL A 275 -12.84 -4.84 -7.80
N ASP A 276 -11.85 -3.95 -7.73
CA ASP A 276 -10.69 -4.04 -8.60
C ASP A 276 -9.80 -5.22 -8.20
N ILE A 277 -9.45 -6.04 -9.19
CA ILE A 277 -8.60 -7.21 -9.00
C ILE A 277 -7.29 -7.03 -9.75
N VAL A 278 -6.20 -6.91 -8.99
CA VAL A 278 -4.82 -6.90 -9.48
C VAL A 278 -4.32 -8.33 -9.54
N VAL A 279 -3.66 -8.74 -10.62
CA VAL A 279 -3.17 -10.12 -10.75
C VAL A 279 -1.69 -10.14 -11.11
N GLY A 280 -0.93 -11.02 -10.49
CA GLY A 280 0.47 -11.26 -10.78
C GLY A 280 1.04 -12.51 -10.09
N ASN A 281 2.34 -12.77 -10.33
CA ASN A 281 3.25 -11.99 -11.16
C ASN A 281 3.37 -12.60 -12.56
N VAL A 282 3.59 -11.75 -13.51
CA VAL A 282 3.91 -12.13 -14.89
C VAL A 282 5.19 -11.43 -15.36
N ALA A 283 5.74 -11.85 -16.49
CA ALA A 283 6.95 -11.26 -17.06
C ALA A 283 6.85 -11.04 -18.58
N THR A 284 5.71 -11.33 -19.20
CA THR A 284 5.53 -11.21 -20.65
C THR A 284 4.21 -10.53 -21.00
N GLY A 285 4.19 -9.82 -22.14
CA GLY A 285 3.01 -9.18 -22.67
C GLY A 285 1.88 -10.14 -23.01
N ALA A 286 2.20 -11.35 -23.49
CA ALA A 286 1.23 -12.40 -23.77
C ALA A 286 0.49 -12.83 -22.49
N ALA A 287 1.22 -13.00 -21.38
CA ALA A 287 0.62 -13.31 -20.08
C ALA A 287 -0.28 -12.17 -19.58
N ALA A 288 0.20 -10.94 -19.67
CA ALA A 288 -0.53 -9.76 -19.25
C ALA A 288 -1.84 -9.60 -20.04
N LYS A 289 -1.77 -9.75 -21.37
CA LYS A 289 -2.98 -9.71 -22.23
C LYS A 289 -3.99 -10.77 -21.82
N MET A 290 -3.55 -12.01 -21.57
CA MET A 290 -4.45 -13.09 -21.13
C MET A 290 -5.14 -12.76 -19.81
N LEU A 291 -4.43 -12.15 -18.83
CA LEU A 291 -5.05 -11.73 -17.56
C LEU A 291 -6.09 -10.63 -17.77
N VAL A 292 -5.78 -9.63 -18.60
CA VAL A 292 -6.70 -8.53 -18.92
C VAL A 292 -7.93 -9.01 -19.66
N ASP A 293 -7.78 -9.91 -20.63
CA ASP A 293 -8.89 -10.52 -21.37
C ASP A 293 -9.80 -11.37 -20.44
N ASN A 294 -9.31 -11.73 -19.24
CA ASN A 294 -10.07 -12.46 -18.21
C ASN A 294 -10.51 -11.59 -17.02
N GLY A 295 -10.41 -10.27 -17.15
CA GLY A 295 -11.01 -9.32 -16.21
C GLY A 295 -10.05 -8.74 -15.16
N ALA A 296 -8.74 -8.85 -15.32
CA ALA A 296 -7.81 -8.15 -14.44
C ALA A 296 -7.91 -6.62 -14.62
N ASP A 297 -7.94 -5.89 -13.51
CA ASP A 297 -8.01 -4.43 -13.48
C ASP A 297 -6.62 -3.78 -13.36
N ALA A 298 -5.60 -4.56 -13.06
CA ALA A 298 -4.19 -4.22 -13.16
C ALA A 298 -3.35 -5.50 -13.24
N VAL A 299 -2.14 -5.39 -13.79
CA VAL A 299 -1.20 -6.52 -13.90
C VAL A 299 0.08 -6.19 -13.12
N LYS A 300 0.53 -7.14 -12.29
CA LYS A 300 1.76 -7.01 -11.51
C LYS A 300 2.90 -7.78 -12.19
N VAL A 301 4.00 -7.08 -12.48
CA VAL A 301 5.07 -7.54 -13.36
C VAL A 301 6.36 -7.75 -12.58
N GLY A 302 6.90 -8.97 -12.62
CA GLY A 302 8.19 -9.29 -12.01
C GLY A 302 8.32 -10.75 -11.63
N ILE A 303 9.14 -11.52 -12.35
CA ILE A 303 9.50 -12.91 -12.03
C ILE A 303 10.98 -12.92 -11.65
N GLY A 304 11.25 -13.05 -10.34
CA GLY A 304 12.58 -13.20 -9.78
C GLY A 304 13.46 -11.94 -9.65
N PRO A 305 12.99 -10.67 -9.79
CA PRO A 305 13.85 -9.50 -9.65
C PRO A 305 14.08 -9.06 -8.19
N GLY A 306 13.30 -9.56 -7.22
CA GLY A 306 13.38 -9.16 -5.81
C GLY A 306 14.73 -9.54 -5.17
N SER A 307 15.23 -8.70 -4.25
CA SER A 307 16.53 -8.87 -3.59
C SER A 307 16.65 -10.14 -2.73
N ILE A 308 15.52 -10.72 -2.33
CA ILE A 308 15.41 -11.94 -1.51
C ILE A 308 14.88 -13.14 -2.32
N CYS A 309 14.67 -12.96 -3.62
CA CYS A 309 14.13 -14.01 -4.49
C CYS A 309 15.27 -14.85 -5.12
N THR A 310 15.12 -16.17 -5.07
CA THR A 310 16.05 -17.11 -5.69
C THR A 310 15.43 -17.92 -6.84
N THR A 311 14.22 -17.59 -7.29
CA THR A 311 13.53 -18.28 -8.39
C THR A 311 14.41 -18.43 -9.62
N ARG A 312 15.13 -17.39 -10.03
CA ARG A 312 16.02 -17.43 -11.20
C ARG A 312 17.19 -18.39 -11.04
N VAL A 313 17.66 -18.59 -9.81
CA VAL A 313 18.78 -19.49 -9.50
C VAL A 313 18.28 -20.92 -9.31
N VAL A 314 17.16 -21.09 -8.60
CA VAL A 314 16.61 -22.42 -8.24
C VAL A 314 15.85 -23.04 -9.40
N ALA A 315 14.99 -22.26 -10.05
CA ALA A 315 14.13 -22.74 -11.15
C ALA A 315 14.67 -22.40 -12.54
N GLY A 316 15.66 -21.51 -12.67
CA GLY A 316 16.20 -21.05 -13.94
C GLY A 316 15.23 -20.22 -14.77
N VAL A 317 14.19 -19.66 -14.15
CA VAL A 317 13.10 -18.94 -14.82
C VAL A 317 13.06 -17.47 -14.39
N GLY A 318 12.83 -16.57 -15.35
CA GLY A 318 12.70 -15.14 -15.11
C GLY A 318 12.98 -14.33 -16.37
N VAL A 319 12.58 -13.06 -16.33
CA VAL A 319 12.91 -12.06 -17.35
C VAL A 319 13.52 -10.85 -16.63
N PRO A 320 14.63 -10.27 -17.12
CA PRO A 320 15.19 -9.05 -16.58
C PRO A 320 14.14 -7.93 -16.56
N GLN A 321 14.08 -7.17 -15.46
CA GLN A 321 12.89 -6.43 -15.07
C GLN A 321 12.52 -5.29 -16.04
N LEU A 322 13.50 -4.57 -16.58
CA LEU A 322 13.24 -3.49 -17.54
C LEU A 322 12.54 -4.04 -18.78
N SER A 323 13.07 -5.16 -19.35
CA SER A 323 12.48 -5.82 -20.52
C SER A 323 11.08 -6.35 -20.22
N ALA A 324 10.86 -6.96 -19.04
CA ALA A 324 9.55 -7.46 -18.64
C ALA A 324 8.51 -6.35 -18.55
N VAL A 325 8.86 -5.21 -17.94
CA VAL A 325 7.96 -4.05 -17.81
C VAL A 325 7.60 -3.49 -19.18
N TYR A 326 8.60 -3.33 -20.07
CA TYR A 326 8.36 -2.77 -21.39
C TYR A 326 7.55 -3.71 -22.30
N ASP A 327 7.77 -5.02 -22.24
CA ASP A 327 6.98 -6.00 -23.02
C ASP A 327 5.51 -6.00 -22.59
N VAL A 328 5.26 -6.00 -21.27
CA VAL A 328 3.89 -5.89 -20.73
C VAL A 328 3.25 -4.56 -21.08
N TYR A 329 3.96 -3.44 -20.92
CA TYR A 329 3.46 -2.12 -21.32
C TYR A 329 3.04 -2.08 -22.78
N SER A 330 3.89 -2.60 -23.66
CA SER A 330 3.63 -2.64 -25.10
C SER A 330 2.37 -3.45 -25.44
N ALA A 331 2.16 -4.57 -24.77
CA ALA A 331 1.00 -5.42 -24.96
C ALA A 331 -0.30 -4.82 -24.40
N LEU A 332 -0.22 -4.01 -23.33
CA LEU A 332 -1.37 -3.40 -22.67
C LEU A 332 -1.71 -2.00 -23.19
N LYS A 333 -0.90 -1.44 -24.08
CA LYS A 333 -1.11 -0.10 -24.64
C LYS A 333 -2.50 0.02 -25.27
N GLY A 334 -3.27 1.04 -24.85
CA GLY A 334 -4.63 1.27 -25.31
C GLY A 334 -5.74 0.47 -24.61
N THR A 335 -5.43 -0.45 -23.70
CA THR A 335 -6.43 -1.21 -22.92
C THR A 335 -6.99 -0.43 -21.73
N GLY A 336 -6.31 0.64 -21.29
CA GLY A 336 -6.63 1.38 -20.08
C GLY A 336 -6.32 0.62 -18.78
N VAL A 337 -5.68 -0.55 -18.86
CA VAL A 337 -5.26 -1.33 -17.69
C VAL A 337 -3.82 -0.97 -17.32
N PRO A 338 -3.58 -0.48 -16.09
CA PRO A 338 -2.24 -0.14 -15.64
C PRO A 338 -1.42 -1.36 -15.29
N LEU A 339 -0.09 -1.22 -15.27
CA LEU A 339 0.82 -2.21 -14.76
C LEU A 339 1.61 -1.69 -13.55
N ILE A 340 1.92 -2.61 -12.64
CA ILE A 340 2.72 -2.38 -11.44
C ILE A 340 4.06 -3.08 -11.62
N ALA A 341 5.17 -2.32 -11.68
CA ALA A 341 6.51 -2.89 -11.77
C ALA A 341 6.98 -3.35 -10.38
N ASP A 342 7.05 -4.67 -10.17
CA ASP A 342 7.32 -5.28 -8.88
C ASP A 342 8.73 -5.87 -8.81
N GLY A 343 9.59 -5.23 -8.00
CA GLY A 343 10.92 -5.71 -7.67
C GLY A 343 12.07 -5.17 -8.55
N GLY A 344 13.28 -5.47 -8.13
CA GLY A 344 14.52 -5.03 -8.80
C GLY A 344 14.92 -3.57 -8.49
N LEU A 345 14.19 -2.87 -7.63
CA LEU A 345 14.38 -1.46 -7.29
C LEU A 345 15.29 -1.31 -6.06
N ARG A 346 16.41 -0.59 -6.21
CA ARG A 346 17.38 -0.32 -5.14
C ARG A 346 17.53 1.18 -4.85
N TYR A 347 17.35 1.99 -5.87
CA TYR A 347 17.50 3.44 -5.83
C TYR A 347 16.30 4.14 -6.46
N SER A 348 16.13 5.43 -6.20
CA SER A 348 15.11 6.26 -6.86
C SER A 348 15.27 6.28 -8.38
N GLY A 349 16.52 6.20 -8.90
CA GLY A 349 16.79 6.11 -10.33
C GLY A 349 16.19 4.86 -10.99
N ASP A 350 16.12 3.73 -10.26
CA ASP A 350 15.47 2.51 -10.76
C ASP A 350 13.95 2.71 -10.86
N VAL A 351 13.34 3.47 -9.91
CA VAL A 351 11.93 3.86 -9.99
C VAL A 351 11.67 4.70 -11.25
N VAL A 352 12.52 5.69 -11.53
CA VAL A 352 12.40 6.52 -12.74
C VAL A 352 12.46 5.66 -14.00
N LYS A 353 13.40 4.70 -14.07
CA LYS A 353 13.55 3.78 -15.21
C LYS A 353 12.34 2.83 -15.34
N ALA A 354 11.81 2.32 -14.24
CA ALA A 354 10.62 1.48 -14.24
C ALA A 354 9.38 2.21 -14.78
N ILE A 355 9.17 3.45 -14.36
CA ILE A 355 8.11 4.32 -14.88
C ILE A 355 8.36 4.60 -16.38
N ALA A 356 9.56 5.00 -16.77
CA ALA A 356 9.89 5.27 -18.17
C ALA A 356 9.70 4.06 -19.09
N ALA A 357 9.90 2.83 -18.57
CA ALA A 357 9.62 1.59 -19.30
C ALA A 357 8.12 1.27 -19.45
N GLY A 358 7.24 2.06 -18.85
CA GLY A 358 5.79 1.92 -18.95
C GLY A 358 5.08 1.54 -17.65
N GLY A 359 5.79 1.47 -16.51
CA GLY A 359 5.19 1.26 -15.20
C GLY A 359 4.24 2.40 -14.83
N SER A 360 2.99 2.10 -14.51
CA SER A 360 2.07 3.09 -13.95
C SER A 360 2.41 3.37 -12.49
N SER A 361 2.81 2.32 -11.77
CA SER A 361 3.31 2.40 -10.40
C SER A 361 4.37 1.34 -10.16
N VAL A 362 5.06 1.43 -9.03
CA VAL A 362 6.12 0.49 -8.63
C VAL A 362 5.78 -0.15 -7.30
N MET A 363 6.01 -1.47 -7.18
CA MET A 363 5.91 -2.16 -5.91
C MET A 363 7.29 -2.25 -5.25
N ILE A 364 7.37 -1.78 -4.00
CA ILE A 364 8.60 -1.70 -3.22
C ILE A 364 8.53 -2.63 -2.00
N GLY A 365 9.58 -3.43 -1.82
CA GLY A 365 9.76 -4.31 -0.66
C GLY A 365 10.99 -3.88 0.14
N SER A 366 12.21 -4.21 -0.33
CA SER A 366 13.47 -3.93 0.35
C SER A 366 13.70 -2.44 0.65
N LEU A 367 13.18 -1.55 -0.19
CA LEU A 367 13.31 -0.11 0.02
C LEU A 367 12.64 0.37 1.32
N VAL A 368 11.54 -0.27 1.74
CA VAL A 368 10.78 0.07 2.93
C VAL A 368 10.83 -0.98 4.05
N ALA A 369 11.40 -2.16 3.79
CA ALA A 369 11.51 -3.22 4.80
C ALA A 369 12.32 -2.81 6.05
N GLY A 370 13.24 -1.84 5.91
CA GLY A 370 14.05 -1.29 7.01
C GLY A 370 13.38 -0.17 7.80
N THR A 371 12.14 0.20 7.48
CA THR A 371 11.47 1.33 8.15
C THR A 371 10.80 0.91 9.47
N GLU A 372 10.48 1.90 10.29
CA GLU A 372 9.86 1.70 11.59
C GLU A 372 8.51 0.96 11.46
N GLU A 373 7.72 1.30 10.44
CA GLU A 373 6.37 0.81 10.23
C GLU A 373 6.31 -0.59 9.61
N SER A 374 7.44 -1.13 9.13
CA SER A 374 7.48 -2.52 8.65
C SER A 374 7.36 -3.51 9.83
N PRO A 375 6.63 -4.65 9.65
CA PRO A 375 6.40 -5.60 10.75
C PRO A 375 7.61 -6.45 11.10
N GLY A 376 8.67 -6.46 10.31
CA GLY A 376 9.89 -7.22 10.60
C GLY A 376 10.53 -6.85 11.93
N ASP A 377 11.08 -7.83 12.66
CA ASP A 377 11.70 -7.62 13.95
C ASP A 377 12.92 -6.68 13.88
N THR A 378 13.07 -5.85 14.92
CA THR A 378 14.26 -5.01 15.07
C THR A 378 15.40 -5.83 15.66
N ILE A 379 16.53 -5.86 14.93
CA ILE A 379 17.74 -6.63 15.29
C ILE A 379 18.87 -5.65 15.57
N ILE A 380 19.56 -5.79 16.71
CA ILE A 380 20.78 -5.07 17.01
C ILE A 380 21.97 -5.96 16.64
N PHE A 381 22.81 -5.51 15.72
CA PHE A 381 23.99 -6.23 15.28
C PHE A 381 25.16 -5.28 15.07
N ASN A 382 26.30 -5.57 15.70
CA ASN A 382 27.50 -4.71 15.69
C ASN A 382 27.19 -3.25 16.05
N GLY A 383 26.33 -3.02 17.06
CA GLY A 383 25.94 -1.69 17.52
C GLY A 383 25.01 -0.90 16.57
N ARG A 384 24.53 -1.51 15.49
CA ARG A 384 23.61 -0.89 14.52
C ARG A 384 22.26 -1.58 14.53
N LYS A 385 21.19 -0.81 14.22
CA LYS A 385 19.83 -1.34 14.08
C LYS A 385 19.63 -1.89 12.67
N PHE A 386 18.99 -3.06 12.59
CA PHE A 386 18.51 -3.71 11.38
C PHE A 386 17.06 -4.14 11.58
N LYS A 387 16.37 -4.42 10.48
CA LYS A 387 15.05 -5.08 10.48
C LYS A 387 15.18 -6.43 9.81
N SER A 388 14.47 -7.45 10.30
CA SER A 388 14.34 -8.72 9.59
C SER A 388 13.59 -8.51 8.27
N TYR A 389 14.06 -9.17 7.22
CA TYR A 389 13.45 -9.10 5.90
C TYR A 389 13.57 -10.46 5.22
N ARG A 390 12.45 -11.02 4.76
CA ARG A 390 12.44 -12.33 4.13
C ARG A 390 11.55 -12.38 2.88
N GLY A 391 11.94 -13.25 1.94
CA GLY A 391 11.12 -13.59 0.80
C GLY A 391 9.94 -14.46 1.18
N MET A 392 8.81 -14.30 0.48
CA MET A 392 7.65 -15.16 0.68
C MET A 392 7.93 -16.62 0.27
N GLY A 393 9.00 -16.88 -0.50
CA GLY A 393 9.52 -18.20 -0.82
C GLY A 393 10.61 -18.72 0.13
N SER A 394 10.93 -18.03 1.23
CA SER A 394 11.82 -18.55 2.26
C SER A 394 11.14 -19.68 3.06
N LEU A 395 11.93 -20.57 3.67
CA LEU A 395 11.38 -21.67 4.45
C LEU A 395 10.47 -21.14 5.56
N GLU A 396 10.91 -20.13 6.29
CA GLU A 396 10.17 -19.54 7.41
C GLU A 396 8.83 -18.92 6.95
N ALA A 397 8.78 -18.27 5.79
CA ALA A 397 7.55 -17.74 5.26
C ALA A 397 6.61 -18.86 4.77
N MET A 398 7.16 -19.91 4.15
CA MET A 398 6.40 -21.07 3.68
C MET A 398 5.78 -21.86 4.85
N GLU A 399 6.47 -22.01 5.97
CA GLU A 399 5.95 -22.63 7.19
C GLU A 399 4.75 -21.86 7.73
N ASN A 400 4.78 -20.54 7.65
CA ASN A 400 3.71 -19.64 8.11
C ASN A 400 2.56 -19.45 7.13
N GLY A 401 2.54 -20.12 5.97
CA GLY A 401 1.37 -20.15 5.07
C GLY A 401 1.62 -19.74 3.62
N SER A 402 2.81 -19.22 3.26
CA SER A 402 3.06 -18.71 1.89
C SER A 402 3.39 -19.79 0.83
N LYS A 403 3.43 -21.07 1.20
CA LYS A 403 3.76 -22.20 0.31
C LYS A 403 2.82 -22.37 -0.89
N ASP A 404 1.56 -21.92 -0.76
CA ASP A 404 0.59 -21.94 -1.86
C ASP A 404 0.96 -20.96 -2.99
N ARG A 405 1.64 -19.84 -2.68
CA ARG A 405 2.18 -18.92 -3.66
C ARG A 405 3.11 -19.61 -4.68
N TYR A 406 3.81 -20.66 -4.22
CA TYR A 406 4.77 -21.45 -5.00
C TYR A 406 4.21 -22.82 -5.40
N PHE A 407 2.89 -22.98 -5.38
CA PHE A 407 2.19 -24.23 -5.74
C PHE A 407 2.59 -25.44 -4.89
N GLN A 408 3.07 -25.23 -3.66
CA GLN A 408 3.50 -26.27 -2.73
C GLN A 408 2.54 -26.46 -1.53
N ALA A 409 1.29 -26.01 -1.66
CA ALA A 409 0.28 -26.08 -0.58
C ALA A 409 0.07 -27.50 -0.03
N GLY A 410 0.18 -28.54 -0.89
CA GLY A 410 0.01 -29.95 -0.50
C GLY A 410 1.20 -30.55 0.28
N THR A 411 2.35 -29.88 0.34
CA THR A 411 3.55 -30.39 1.01
C THR A 411 3.45 -30.19 2.52
N LYS A 412 3.31 -31.29 3.26
CA LYS A 412 3.20 -31.30 4.74
C LYS A 412 4.55 -31.32 5.44
N ASP A 413 5.55 -31.97 4.84
CA ASP A 413 6.89 -32.12 5.40
C ASP A 413 7.76 -30.92 4.98
N VAL A 414 8.15 -30.12 5.95
CA VAL A 414 8.98 -28.92 5.73
C VAL A 414 10.30 -29.24 4.98
N LYS A 415 10.90 -30.41 5.25
CA LYS A 415 12.13 -30.86 4.61
C LYS A 415 11.97 -31.14 3.09
N LYS A 416 10.74 -31.25 2.62
CA LYS A 416 10.40 -31.47 1.21
C LYS A 416 10.01 -30.18 0.48
N LEU A 417 9.94 -29.04 1.17
CA LEU A 417 9.73 -27.75 0.54
C LEU A 417 10.98 -27.37 -0.29
N VAL A 418 10.75 -26.77 -1.44
CA VAL A 418 11.79 -26.21 -2.28
C VAL A 418 11.68 -24.67 -2.20
N PRO A 419 12.52 -24.00 -1.39
CA PRO A 419 12.43 -22.56 -1.23
C PRO A 419 12.94 -21.82 -2.47
N GLU A 420 12.24 -20.77 -2.83
CA GLU A 420 12.59 -19.82 -3.89
C GLU A 420 12.85 -18.41 -3.33
N GLY A 421 13.28 -18.33 -2.09
CA GLY A 421 13.61 -17.10 -1.39
C GLY A 421 14.45 -17.34 -0.16
N ILE A 422 15.05 -16.28 0.33
CA ILE A 422 15.92 -16.29 1.52
C ILE A 422 15.37 -15.35 2.59
N ALA A 423 15.81 -15.57 3.84
CA ALA A 423 15.65 -14.65 4.95
C ALA A 423 16.97 -13.91 5.21
N GLY A 424 16.88 -12.66 5.63
CA GLY A 424 18.03 -11.83 5.92
C GLY A 424 17.63 -10.64 6.78
N ARG A 425 18.48 -9.62 6.78
CA ARG A 425 18.23 -8.35 7.48
C ARG A 425 18.61 -7.18 6.57
N VAL A 426 17.91 -6.07 6.74
CA VAL A 426 18.19 -4.80 6.07
C VAL A 426 18.50 -3.72 7.10
N PRO A 427 19.35 -2.74 6.78
CA PRO A 427 19.62 -1.62 7.68
C PRO A 427 18.32 -0.88 8.03
N TYR A 428 18.20 -0.44 9.28
CA TYR A 428 17.13 0.45 9.71
C TYR A 428 17.23 1.80 8.98
N LYS A 429 16.11 2.30 8.46
CA LYS A 429 16.07 3.47 7.56
C LYS A 429 15.20 4.63 8.07
N GLY A 430 14.82 4.65 9.36
CA GLY A 430 13.88 5.65 9.87
C GLY A 430 12.43 5.34 9.49
N THR A 431 11.65 6.37 9.19
CA THR A 431 10.23 6.26 8.88
C THR A 431 9.97 6.06 7.37
N VAL A 432 8.80 5.51 7.03
CA VAL A 432 8.33 5.43 5.63
C VAL A 432 8.28 6.82 5.00
N GLN A 433 7.84 7.84 5.74
CA GLN A 433 7.77 9.22 5.25
C GLN A 433 9.13 9.71 4.75
N GLU A 434 10.21 9.48 5.50
CA GLU A 434 11.57 9.90 5.14
C GLU A 434 12.04 9.17 3.86
N VAL A 435 11.81 7.87 3.77
CA VAL A 435 12.19 7.07 2.60
C VAL A 435 11.40 7.50 1.36
N ILE A 436 10.09 7.64 1.45
CA ILE A 436 9.24 8.05 0.34
C ILE A 436 9.57 9.46 -0.12
N TYR A 437 9.88 10.38 0.81
CA TYR A 437 10.32 11.72 0.46
C TYR A 437 11.56 11.72 -0.46
N GLN A 438 12.57 10.89 -0.13
CA GLN A 438 13.77 10.75 -0.96
C GLN A 438 13.47 10.11 -2.33
N LEU A 439 12.62 9.09 -2.37
CA LEU A 439 12.21 8.43 -3.61
C LEU A 439 11.43 9.38 -4.53
N ILE A 440 10.51 10.16 -3.98
CA ILE A 440 9.76 11.21 -4.70
C ILE A 440 10.73 12.27 -5.24
N GLY A 441 11.69 12.70 -4.43
CA GLY A 441 12.70 13.68 -4.83
C GLY A 441 13.50 13.21 -6.06
N GLY A 442 13.97 11.96 -6.04
CA GLY A 442 14.68 11.36 -7.17
C GLY A 442 13.79 11.18 -8.41
N LEU A 443 12.53 10.76 -8.23
CA LEU A 443 11.58 10.64 -9.34
C LEU A 443 11.31 12.00 -10.01
N ARG A 444 11.01 13.02 -9.22
CA ARG A 444 10.81 14.39 -9.72
C ARG A 444 12.02 14.94 -10.46
N SER A 445 13.22 14.65 -9.95
CA SER A 445 14.48 15.03 -10.61
C SER A 445 14.62 14.36 -11.98
N GLY A 446 14.40 13.02 -12.04
CA GLY A 446 14.43 12.28 -13.30
C GLY A 446 13.39 12.77 -14.32
N MET A 447 12.16 13.05 -13.88
CA MET A 447 11.12 13.64 -14.72
C MET A 447 11.55 15.02 -15.26
N GLY A 448 12.14 15.87 -14.43
CA GLY A 448 12.68 17.16 -14.82
C GLY A 448 13.76 17.04 -15.88
N TYR A 449 14.72 16.11 -15.75
CA TYR A 449 15.75 15.85 -16.76
C TYR A 449 15.19 15.33 -18.09
N CYS A 450 14.09 14.58 -18.05
CA CYS A 450 13.46 14.02 -19.24
C CYS A 450 12.40 14.93 -19.87
N GLY A 451 12.11 16.08 -19.27
CA GLY A 451 11.06 17.01 -19.75
C GLY A 451 9.64 16.47 -19.60
N ALA A 452 9.42 15.54 -18.67
CA ALA A 452 8.13 14.88 -18.42
C ALA A 452 7.37 15.58 -17.30
N GLY A 453 6.20 16.15 -17.61
CA GLY A 453 5.34 16.82 -16.63
C GLY A 453 4.50 15.87 -15.78
N THR A 454 4.19 14.70 -16.32
CA THR A 454 3.35 13.67 -15.71
C THR A 454 4.03 12.30 -15.75
N ILE A 455 3.49 11.34 -14.98
CA ILE A 455 3.94 9.92 -15.04
C ILE A 455 3.74 9.35 -16.45
N GLU A 456 2.67 9.70 -17.13
CA GLU A 456 2.38 9.22 -18.48
C GLU A 456 3.38 9.79 -19.52
N ASP A 457 3.78 11.05 -19.37
CA ASP A 457 4.81 11.66 -20.26
C ASP A 457 6.15 10.91 -20.16
N MET A 458 6.50 10.38 -18.98
CA MET A 458 7.73 9.60 -18.78
C MET A 458 7.80 8.35 -19.67
N HIS A 459 6.67 7.78 -20.09
CA HIS A 459 6.64 6.63 -21.01
C HIS A 459 7.23 6.96 -22.38
N ASN A 460 7.42 8.25 -22.71
CA ASN A 460 8.05 8.69 -23.96
C ASN A 460 9.57 8.89 -23.84
N ALA A 461 10.13 8.83 -22.62
CA ALA A 461 11.55 9.00 -22.38
C ALA A 461 12.38 7.90 -23.09
N LYS A 462 13.60 8.24 -23.48
CA LYS A 462 14.48 7.35 -24.22
C LYS A 462 15.59 6.82 -23.34
N PHE A 463 16.01 5.60 -23.63
CA PHE A 463 17.11 4.93 -22.94
C PHE A 463 18.37 4.85 -23.82
N THR A 464 19.52 4.90 -23.18
CA THR A 464 20.79 4.44 -23.74
C THR A 464 21.21 3.17 -23.00
N ARG A 465 21.69 2.18 -23.75
CA ARG A 465 22.30 0.97 -23.15
C ARG A 465 23.71 1.31 -22.69
N ILE A 466 24.09 0.84 -21.51
CA ILE A 466 25.42 1.04 -20.95
C ILE A 466 26.14 -0.30 -20.73
N THR A 467 27.45 -0.23 -20.58
CA THR A 467 28.30 -1.37 -20.25
C THR A 467 28.57 -1.47 -18.76
N ASN A 468 29.22 -2.54 -18.31
CA ASN A 468 29.66 -2.63 -16.90
C ASN A 468 30.58 -1.47 -16.49
N ALA A 469 31.38 -0.92 -17.40
CA ALA A 469 32.15 0.29 -17.15
C ALA A 469 31.26 1.51 -16.93
N GLY A 470 30.18 1.64 -17.71
CA GLY A 470 29.18 2.69 -17.51
C GLY A 470 28.39 2.56 -16.20
N VAL A 471 28.19 1.33 -15.70
CA VAL A 471 27.61 1.12 -14.36
C VAL A 471 28.56 1.64 -13.27
N LEU A 472 29.87 1.30 -13.38
CA LEU A 472 30.88 1.80 -12.44
C LEU A 472 30.99 3.33 -12.47
N GLU A 473 30.98 3.94 -13.67
CA GLU A 473 30.98 5.40 -13.85
C GLU A 473 29.76 6.06 -13.23
N SER A 474 28.61 5.37 -13.18
CA SER A 474 27.36 5.89 -12.62
C SER A 474 27.36 5.95 -11.09
N HIS A 475 28.30 5.30 -10.43
CA HIS A 475 28.46 5.34 -8.97
C HIS A 475 29.65 6.23 -8.58
N PRO A 476 29.66 6.83 -7.37
CA PRO A 476 30.83 7.53 -6.86
C PRO A 476 32.07 6.62 -6.90
N HIS A 477 33.08 7.02 -7.66
CA HIS A 477 34.34 6.29 -7.85
C HIS A 477 35.55 7.19 -7.58
N ASP A 478 36.68 6.62 -7.34
CA ASP A 478 37.98 7.29 -7.09
C ASP A 478 37.98 8.25 -5.87
N ILE A 479 37.03 8.06 -4.95
CA ILE A 479 36.95 8.81 -3.69
C ILE A 479 36.63 7.90 -2.51
N THR A 480 37.01 8.32 -1.32
CA THR A 480 36.53 7.74 -0.07
C THR A 480 35.31 8.52 0.42
N ILE A 481 34.18 7.84 0.59
CA ILE A 481 32.97 8.47 1.13
C ILE A 481 33.18 8.77 2.60
N THR A 482 33.12 10.05 2.98
CA THR A 482 33.29 10.50 4.36
C THR A 482 31.95 10.80 5.05
N SER A 483 30.88 11.02 4.26
CA SER A 483 29.51 11.24 4.74
C SER A 483 28.53 10.59 3.79
N GLU A 484 27.67 9.72 4.30
CA GLU A 484 26.62 9.07 3.51
C GLU A 484 25.49 10.08 3.18
N ALA A 485 24.98 10.02 1.96
CA ALA A 485 23.77 10.76 1.59
C ALA A 485 22.52 9.94 1.98
N PRO A 486 21.40 10.58 2.37
CA PRO A 486 20.19 9.87 2.80
C PRO A 486 19.57 9.01 1.70
N ASN A 487 19.90 9.28 0.43
CA ASN A 487 19.38 8.60 -0.76
C ASN A 487 20.43 7.73 -1.48
N TYR A 488 21.63 7.61 -0.93
CA TYR A 488 22.69 6.77 -1.51
C TYR A 488 23.47 6.01 -0.43
N SER A 489 23.52 4.70 -0.59
CA SER A 489 24.42 3.81 0.15
C SER A 489 25.12 2.88 -0.84
N ARG A 490 26.41 2.57 -0.60
CA ARG A 490 27.11 1.57 -1.41
C ARG A 490 26.45 0.21 -1.26
N PRO A 491 26.31 -0.57 -2.36
CA PRO A 491 26.00 -2.00 -2.24
C PRO A 491 27.03 -2.66 -1.32
N GLN A 492 26.58 -3.46 -0.36
CA GLN A 492 27.44 -4.27 0.51
C GLN A 492 27.84 -5.56 -0.20
#